data_f0debd6dba062b0b119d56e1946e4ceb
#
_entry.id   f0debd6dba062b0b119d56e1946e4ceb
#
_cell.length_a   1.000
_cell.length_b   1.000
_cell.length_c   1.000
_cell.angle_alpha   90.00
_cell.angle_beta   90.00
_cell.angle_gamma   90.00
#
_symmetry.space_group_name_H-M   'P 1'
#
loop_
_entity.id
_entity.type
_entity.pdbx_description
1 polymer ?
#
loop_
_entity_poly.entity_id
_entity_poly.type
_entity_poly.pdbx_seq_one_letter_code
_entity_poly.pdbx_strand_id
1 'polypeptide(L)'
;GIGENIRVLAFSRLWPNIRMIFSDRYSRSHRLGELYEALLYKDAFPGFEDGRPIHMDDLYIRPPGETGFTPRTGNWRRKAKVPMLLINAANLNTGHNWHFTASFMGEPPGLLQSKSGPDKHVEVDKNARYRRVRYAEAPEPLRKYRLGYAVAASAGVPGLFPPLAIQGLYPGKTVRLVDGGVHDNQGAAGLLDENCTFLFVSDASGQMHDVDRPSDNIFSVLMRSSSIT
;
A
#
# COMPACT_ATOMS: atom_id res chain seq x y z
N GLY A 1 -8.99 23.25 -12.16
CA GLY A 1 -8.96 22.17 -13.13
C GLY A 1 -7.83 21.23 -12.82
N ILE A 2 -8.13 19.95 -12.75
CA ILE A 2 -7.20 18.83 -12.56
C ILE A 2 -6.35 18.69 -13.84
N GLY A 3 -5.55 19.70 -14.18
CA GLY A 3 -4.78 19.73 -15.40
C GLY A 3 -3.26 19.64 -15.21
N GLU A 4 -2.78 19.74 -14.00
CA GLU A 4 -1.35 19.55 -13.74
C GLU A 4 -1.05 18.07 -13.55
N ASN A 5 -0.19 17.55 -14.40
CA ASN A 5 0.26 16.17 -14.29
C ASN A 5 1.08 16.01 -13.01
N ILE A 6 0.49 15.35 -12.00
CA ILE A 6 1.09 15.12 -10.68
C ILE A 6 2.50 14.51 -10.80
N ARG A 7 2.73 13.67 -11.82
CA ARG A 7 4.05 13.09 -12.10
C ARG A 7 5.07 14.17 -12.45
N VAL A 8 4.69 15.15 -13.31
CA VAL A 8 5.56 16.27 -13.67
C VAL A 8 5.89 17.11 -12.43
N LEU A 9 4.91 17.38 -11.58
CA LEU A 9 5.13 18.13 -10.34
C LEU A 9 6.06 17.40 -9.35
N ALA A 10 6.04 16.07 -9.32
CA ALA A 10 6.94 15.28 -8.48
C ALA A 10 8.43 15.45 -8.89
N PHE A 11 8.69 15.80 -10.15
CA PHE A 11 10.04 15.98 -10.70
C PHE A 11 10.50 17.44 -10.80
N SER A 12 9.58 18.42 -10.84
CA SER A 12 9.87 19.78 -11.31
C SER A 12 10.27 20.80 -10.24
N ARG A 13 10.09 20.53 -8.94
CA ARG A 13 10.40 21.50 -7.88
C ARG A 13 11.80 21.31 -7.29
N LEU A 14 12.57 22.40 -7.25
CA LEU A 14 13.99 22.41 -6.85
C LEU A 14 14.20 22.01 -5.37
N TRP A 15 13.40 22.55 -4.46
CA TRP A 15 13.53 22.34 -3.03
C TRP A 15 13.31 20.88 -2.57
N PRO A 16 12.26 20.16 -3.01
CA PRO A 16 12.13 18.73 -2.75
C PRO A 16 13.29 17.89 -3.31
N ASN A 17 13.83 18.27 -4.48
CA ASN A 17 14.97 17.57 -5.07
C ASN A 17 16.26 17.73 -4.23
N ILE A 18 16.49 18.92 -3.66
CA ILE A 18 17.60 19.16 -2.72
C ILE A 18 17.43 18.31 -1.46
N ARG A 19 16.23 18.27 -0.87
CA ARG A 19 15.93 17.45 0.31
C ARG A 19 16.18 15.95 0.06
N MET A 20 15.92 15.46 -1.15
CA MET A 20 16.18 14.07 -1.53
C MET A 20 17.67 13.72 -1.60
N ILE A 21 18.54 14.68 -1.94
CA ILE A 21 20.00 14.48 -1.99
C ILE A 21 20.58 14.30 -0.58
N PHE A 22 20.01 14.99 0.41
CA PHE A 22 20.52 15.01 1.77
C PHE A 22 19.74 14.10 2.76
N SER A 23 18.80 13.29 2.30
CA SER A 23 17.98 12.45 3.18
C SER A 23 17.71 11.09 2.58
N ASP A 24 18.26 10.05 3.20
CA ASP A 24 17.92 8.64 2.89
C ASP A 24 16.47 8.27 3.26
N ARG A 25 15.78 9.16 3.96
CA ARG A 25 14.41 8.96 4.45
C ARG A 25 13.34 9.58 3.58
N TYR A 26 13.70 10.48 2.66
CA TYR A 26 12.77 11.20 1.81
C TYR A 26 13.11 10.99 0.34
N SER A 27 12.14 10.47 -0.42
CA SER A 27 12.29 10.17 -1.85
C SER A 27 11.20 10.84 -2.69
N ARG A 28 11.30 10.72 -4.01
CA ARG A 28 10.24 11.14 -4.94
C ARG A 28 8.91 10.46 -4.65
N SER A 29 8.92 9.25 -4.13
CA SER A 29 7.71 8.54 -3.72
C SER A 29 7.04 9.21 -2.51
N HIS A 30 7.80 9.70 -1.53
CA HIS A 30 7.25 10.52 -0.46
C HIS A 30 6.66 11.83 -1.00
N ARG A 31 7.36 12.49 -1.93
CA ARG A 31 6.86 13.69 -2.59
C ARG A 31 5.56 13.43 -3.35
N LEU A 32 5.45 12.29 -4.03
CA LEU A 32 4.22 11.87 -4.71
C LEU A 32 3.06 11.76 -3.71
N GLY A 33 3.29 11.16 -2.56
CA GLY A 33 2.30 11.06 -1.48
C GLY A 33 1.82 12.42 -0.97
N GLU A 34 2.74 13.37 -0.77
CA GLU A 34 2.40 14.75 -0.38
C GLU A 34 1.57 15.46 -1.45
N LEU A 35 1.83 15.20 -2.73
CA LEU A 35 1.04 15.76 -3.83
C LEU A 35 -0.36 15.14 -3.90
N TYR A 36 -0.51 13.84 -3.66
CA TYR A 36 -1.83 13.21 -3.55
C TYR A 36 -2.67 13.85 -2.44
N GLU A 37 -2.07 14.07 -1.27
CA GLU A 37 -2.76 14.73 -0.17
C GLU A 37 -3.18 16.16 -0.53
N ALA A 38 -2.27 16.95 -1.10
CA ALA A 38 -2.51 18.35 -1.41
C ALA A 38 -3.51 18.57 -2.56
N LEU A 39 -3.56 17.68 -3.56
CA LEU A 39 -4.31 17.88 -4.79
C LEU A 39 -5.57 17.01 -4.89
N LEU A 40 -5.60 15.86 -4.23
CA LEU A 40 -6.72 14.92 -4.35
C LEU A 40 -7.50 14.75 -3.04
N TYR A 41 -6.84 14.76 -1.89
CA TYR A 41 -7.50 14.40 -0.64
C TYR A 41 -7.92 15.61 0.21
N LYS A 42 -7.34 16.77 -0.04
CA LYS A 42 -7.61 17.98 0.71
C LYS A 42 -9.12 18.29 0.86
N ASP A 43 -9.86 18.13 -0.23
CA ASP A 43 -11.29 18.44 -0.27
C ASP A 43 -12.20 17.20 -0.13
N ALA A 44 -11.60 16.00 -0.04
CA ALA A 44 -12.35 14.74 -0.01
C ALA A 44 -12.80 14.34 1.41
N PHE A 45 -12.20 14.91 2.43
CA PHE A 45 -12.46 14.54 3.82
C PHE A 45 -12.93 15.75 4.61
N PRO A 46 -14.27 15.93 4.80
CA PRO A 46 -14.82 16.97 5.67
C PRO A 46 -14.26 16.86 7.10
N GLY A 47 -13.85 17.95 7.71
CA GLY A 47 -13.27 17.98 9.05
C GLY A 47 -11.74 17.91 9.07
N PHE A 48 -11.07 17.90 7.90
CA PHE A 48 -9.62 18.00 7.76
C PHE A 48 -9.19 19.34 7.16
N GLU A 49 -9.93 20.41 7.49
CA GLU A 49 -9.78 21.74 6.91
C GLU A 49 -8.49 22.46 7.34
N ASP A 50 -7.84 21.97 8.41
CA ASP A 50 -6.61 22.57 8.98
C ASP A 50 -5.36 22.31 8.12
N GLY A 51 -5.50 21.62 6.98
CA GLY A 51 -4.37 21.27 6.10
C GLY A 51 -3.39 20.24 6.68
N ARG A 52 -3.76 19.57 7.78
CA ARG A 52 -2.98 18.46 8.33
C ARG A 52 -3.01 17.25 7.40
N PRO A 53 -1.97 16.42 7.37
CA PRO A 53 -1.99 15.16 6.65
C PRO A 53 -3.09 14.24 7.18
N ILE A 54 -3.74 13.50 6.28
CA ILE A 54 -4.64 12.40 6.64
C ILE A 54 -3.78 11.18 6.99
N HIS A 55 -4.04 10.60 8.15
CA HIS A 55 -3.34 9.41 8.60
C HIS A 55 -4.19 8.16 8.38
N MET A 56 -3.55 7.00 8.25
CA MET A 56 -4.25 5.74 8.05
C MET A 56 -5.24 5.42 9.17
N ASP A 57 -4.92 5.75 10.41
CA ASP A 57 -5.80 5.53 11.56
C ASP A 57 -7.02 6.48 11.63
N ASP A 58 -6.98 7.62 10.92
CA ASP A 58 -8.15 8.49 10.74
C ASP A 58 -9.27 7.79 9.94
N LEU A 59 -8.92 6.81 9.12
CA LEU A 59 -9.87 6.03 8.30
C LEU A 59 -10.56 4.90 9.07
N TYR A 60 -10.28 4.75 10.36
CA TYR A 60 -10.86 3.69 11.16
C TYR A 60 -12.30 4.02 11.56
N ILE A 61 -13.24 3.26 11.00
CA ILE A 61 -14.68 3.42 11.27
C ILE A 61 -15.04 2.63 12.53
N ARG A 62 -15.51 3.34 13.56
CA ARG A 62 -16.02 2.75 14.79
C ARG A 62 -17.52 2.94 14.88
N PRO A 63 -18.31 1.85 14.86
CA PRO A 63 -19.75 1.97 15.09
C PRO A 63 -20.04 2.51 16.49
N PRO A 64 -21.03 3.42 16.65
CA PRO A 64 -21.40 3.96 17.95
C PRO A 64 -21.75 2.84 18.94
N GLY A 65 -21.22 2.92 20.16
CA GLY A 65 -21.51 1.97 21.24
C GLY A 65 -20.75 0.63 21.16
N GLU A 66 -19.94 0.39 20.14
CA GLU A 66 -19.17 -0.86 20.00
C GLU A 66 -17.68 -0.63 20.32
N THR A 67 -17.30 -0.81 21.57
CA THR A 67 -15.88 -0.80 21.97
C THR A 67 -15.21 -2.10 21.53
N GLY A 68 -14.01 -1.98 20.92
CA GLY A 68 -13.26 -3.15 20.44
C GLY A 68 -13.77 -3.76 19.13
N PHE A 69 -14.68 -3.10 18.42
CA PHE A 69 -15.14 -3.56 17.12
C PHE A 69 -13.97 -3.62 16.11
N THR A 70 -13.92 -4.72 15.37
CA THR A 70 -13.08 -4.84 14.16
C THR A 70 -13.95 -5.37 13.02
N PRO A 71 -13.80 -4.87 11.78
CA PRO A 71 -14.59 -5.36 10.65
C PRO A 71 -14.45 -6.87 10.44
N ARG A 72 -13.24 -7.41 10.63
CA ARG A 72 -12.94 -8.82 10.44
C ARG A 72 -13.75 -9.74 11.35
N THR A 73 -13.96 -9.35 12.60
CA THR A 73 -14.65 -10.18 13.62
C THR A 73 -16.06 -9.73 13.93
N GLY A 74 -16.42 -8.50 13.65
CA GLY A 74 -17.72 -7.91 14.01
C GLY A 74 -18.72 -7.85 12.85
N ASN A 75 -18.23 -7.77 11.61
CA ASN A 75 -19.12 -7.57 10.46
C ASN A 75 -20.15 -8.68 10.24
N TRP A 76 -19.83 -9.93 10.57
CA TRP A 76 -20.75 -11.05 10.33
C TRP A 76 -22.09 -10.90 11.06
N ARG A 77 -22.10 -10.22 12.21
CA ARG A 77 -23.31 -9.96 13.02
C ARG A 77 -24.09 -8.73 12.55
N ARG A 78 -23.52 -7.90 11.69
CA ARG A 78 -24.11 -6.61 11.31
C ARG A 78 -24.89 -6.71 10.00
N LYS A 79 -26.06 -6.07 9.98
CA LYS A 79 -26.82 -5.85 8.74
C LYS A 79 -26.08 -4.84 7.84
N ALA A 80 -25.67 -3.70 8.41
CA ALA A 80 -24.81 -2.73 7.72
C ALA A 80 -23.34 -3.05 7.99
N LYS A 81 -22.62 -3.48 6.97
CA LYS A 81 -21.21 -3.84 7.05
C LYS A 81 -20.33 -2.58 7.13
N VAL A 82 -19.32 -2.63 7.96
CA VAL A 82 -18.27 -1.60 7.99
C VAL A 82 -17.21 -1.95 6.95
N PRO A 83 -16.94 -1.08 5.96
CA PRO A 83 -15.91 -1.34 4.97
C PRO A 83 -14.52 -1.30 5.60
N MET A 84 -13.59 -2.05 5.02
CA MET A 84 -12.18 -2.01 5.37
C MET A 84 -11.38 -1.63 4.12
N LEU A 85 -10.68 -0.48 4.18
CA LEU A 85 -9.74 -0.10 3.15
C LEU A 85 -8.47 -0.94 3.29
N LEU A 86 -8.02 -1.51 2.20
CA LEU A 86 -6.76 -2.21 2.09
C LEU A 86 -5.99 -1.67 0.88
N ILE A 87 -4.80 -1.12 1.13
CA ILE A 87 -3.90 -0.62 0.10
C ILE A 87 -2.73 -1.59 0.03
N ASN A 88 -2.49 -2.14 -1.16
CA ASN A 88 -1.42 -3.11 -1.42
C ASN A 88 -0.15 -2.41 -1.91
N ALA A 89 1.00 -2.91 -1.46
CA ALA A 89 2.30 -2.61 -2.02
C ALA A 89 3.13 -3.91 -2.06
N ALA A 90 4.21 -3.95 -2.82
CA ALA A 90 5.13 -5.08 -2.84
C ALA A 90 6.38 -4.75 -2.02
N ASN A 91 6.77 -5.65 -1.10
CA ASN A 91 7.96 -5.48 -0.27
C ASN A 91 9.19 -6.06 -0.97
N LEU A 92 10.15 -5.21 -1.34
CA LEU A 92 11.39 -5.66 -1.98
C LEU A 92 12.33 -6.45 -1.06
N ASN A 93 12.16 -6.34 0.26
CA ASN A 93 13.00 -7.07 1.20
C ASN A 93 12.69 -8.57 1.22
N THR A 94 11.45 -8.95 0.97
CA THR A 94 10.94 -10.31 1.16
C THR A 94 10.26 -10.88 -0.08
N GLY A 95 9.84 -10.02 -1.02
CA GLY A 95 9.02 -10.38 -2.18
C GLY A 95 7.54 -10.58 -1.88
N HIS A 96 7.11 -10.29 -0.64
CA HIS A 96 5.71 -10.49 -0.24
C HIS A 96 4.84 -9.26 -0.48
N ASN A 97 3.53 -9.49 -0.50
CA ASN A 97 2.54 -8.43 -0.46
C ASN A 97 2.64 -7.67 0.87
N TRP A 98 2.49 -6.35 0.81
CA TRP A 98 2.45 -5.46 1.96
C TRP A 98 1.11 -4.77 2.03
N HIS A 99 0.48 -4.82 3.19
CA HIS A 99 -0.84 -4.22 3.40
C HIS A 99 -0.77 -2.97 4.27
N PHE A 100 -1.47 -1.94 3.85
CA PHE A 100 -1.83 -0.80 4.68
C PHE A 100 -3.35 -0.81 4.89
N THR A 101 -3.78 -0.80 6.14
CA THR A 101 -5.19 -0.67 6.51
C THR A 101 -5.37 0.49 7.50
N ALA A 102 -6.57 0.77 7.92
CA ALA A 102 -6.83 1.77 8.95
C ALA A 102 -6.28 1.41 10.35
N SER A 103 -5.84 0.18 10.58
CA SER A 103 -5.41 -0.28 11.90
C SER A 103 -3.97 -0.80 11.97
N PHE A 104 -3.40 -1.25 10.87
CA PHE A 104 -2.06 -1.83 10.81
C PHE A 104 -1.40 -1.64 9.46
N MET A 105 -0.08 -1.85 9.42
CA MET A 105 0.73 -2.05 8.22
C MET A 105 1.63 -3.27 8.38
N GLY A 106 1.99 -3.95 7.28
CA GLY A 106 2.86 -5.13 7.29
C GLY A 106 2.40 -6.23 6.35
N GLU A 107 3.16 -7.31 6.32
CA GLU A 107 2.87 -8.47 5.50
C GLU A 107 1.80 -9.37 6.11
N PRO A 108 0.95 -9.99 5.29
CA PRO A 108 -0.01 -10.97 5.76
C PRO A 108 0.69 -12.19 6.39
N PRO A 109 0.06 -12.88 7.34
CA PRO A 109 0.60 -14.12 7.87
C PRO A 109 0.64 -15.18 6.76
N GLY A 110 1.80 -15.76 6.49
CA GLY A 110 2.02 -16.78 5.47
C GLY A 110 1.51 -18.17 5.82
N LEU A 111 0.35 -18.26 6.45
CA LEU A 111 -0.19 -19.52 6.94
C LEU A 111 -1.26 -20.04 5.98
N LEU A 112 -0.97 -21.11 5.24
CA LEU A 112 -2.02 -21.95 4.68
C LEU A 112 -2.56 -22.85 5.80
N GLN A 113 -3.88 -22.83 6.01
CA GLN A 113 -4.54 -23.86 6.80
C GLN A 113 -4.39 -25.18 6.05
N SER A 114 -3.58 -26.09 6.59
CA SER A 114 -3.58 -27.47 6.11
C SER A 114 -4.94 -28.09 6.37
N LYS A 115 -5.57 -28.65 5.33
CA LYS A 115 -6.82 -29.40 5.43
C LYS A 115 -6.70 -30.71 6.23
N SER A 116 -5.53 -31.00 6.78
CA SER A 116 -5.20 -32.28 7.41
C SER A 116 -5.04 -32.18 8.94
N GLY A 117 -5.89 -31.42 9.63
CA GLY A 117 -5.95 -31.39 11.10
C GLY A 117 -6.01 -29.99 11.70
N PRO A 118 -6.61 -29.86 12.89
CA PRO A 118 -6.95 -28.56 13.47
C PRO A 118 -5.74 -27.69 13.89
N ASP A 119 -4.52 -28.22 13.94
CA ASP A 119 -3.38 -27.54 14.57
C ASP A 119 -2.10 -27.46 13.72
N LYS A 120 -2.12 -27.84 12.45
CA LYS A 120 -0.91 -27.75 11.61
C LYS A 120 -1.02 -26.62 10.59
N HIS A 121 -0.58 -25.46 11.00
CA HIS A 121 -0.23 -24.38 10.08
C HIS A 121 1.08 -24.74 9.39
N VAL A 122 1.03 -25.07 8.11
CA VAL A 122 2.24 -25.26 7.30
C VAL A 122 2.66 -23.90 6.77
N GLU A 123 3.82 -23.42 7.19
CA GLU A 123 4.44 -22.26 6.57
C GLU A 123 4.93 -22.67 5.18
N VAL A 124 4.24 -22.23 4.14
CA VAL A 124 4.57 -22.59 2.74
C VAL A 124 5.76 -21.80 2.25
N ASP A 125 6.00 -20.65 2.83
CA ASP A 125 7.08 -19.75 2.46
C ASP A 125 8.13 -19.70 3.57
N LYS A 126 9.36 -20.11 3.22
CA LYS A 126 10.50 -20.08 4.14
C LYS A 126 11.10 -18.70 4.35
N ASN A 127 10.67 -17.70 3.58
CA ASN A 127 11.15 -16.34 3.71
C ASN A 127 10.66 -15.70 5.02
N ALA A 128 11.55 -14.99 5.67
CA ALA A 128 11.17 -14.22 6.86
C ALA A 128 10.12 -13.18 6.48
N ARG A 129 9.02 -13.15 7.24
CA ARG A 129 7.96 -12.17 7.03
C ARG A 129 8.09 -10.99 7.96
N TYR A 130 7.75 -9.82 7.44
CA TYR A 130 7.65 -8.58 8.21
C TYR A 130 6.23 -8.44 8.73
N ARG A 131 5.99 -9.05 9.91
CA ARG A 131 4.67 -9.16 10.53
C ARG A 131 3.97 -7.82 10.69
N ARG A 132 2.64 -7.85 10.58
CA ARG A 132 1.77 -6.70 10.78
C ARG A 132 2.04 -6.01 12.12
N VAL A 133 2.17 -4.69 12.09
CA VAL A 133 2.32 -3.83 13.26
C VAL A 133 1.12 -2.89 13.31
N ARG A 134 0.42 -2.85 14.43
CA ARG A 134 -0.66 -1.88 14.65
C ARG A 134 -0.07 -0.48 14.80
N TYR A 135 -0.73 0.53 14.27
CA TYR A 135 -0.23 1.91 14.40
C TYR A 135 -0.06 2.33 15.85
N ALA A 136 -0.95 1.92 16.75
CA ALA A 136 -0.84 2.20 18.18
C ALA A 136 0.42 1.60 18.84
N GLU A 137 0.95 0.52 18.26
CA GLU A 137 2.14 -0.21 18.75
C GLU A 137 3.41 0.17 17.99
N ALA A 138 3.27 0.92 16.89
CA ALA A 138 4.41 1.33 16.07
C ALA A 138 5.27 2.36 16.79
N PRO A 139 6.60 2.41 16.52
CA PRO A 139 7.46 3.48 16.97
C PRO A 139 7.04 4.84 16.41
N GLU A 140 7.27 5.93 17.19
CA GLU A 140 7.14 7.27 16.65
C GLU A 140 8.21 7.53 15.57
N PRO A 141 7.90 8.22 14.44
CA PRO A 141 6.63 8.88 14.09
C PRO A 141 5.64 7.98 13.31
N LEU A 142 5.86 6.66 13.24
CA LEU A 142 5.09 5.75 12.38
C LEU A 142 3.67 5.46 12.92
N ARG A 143 3.37 5.86 14.16
CA ARG A 143 2.00 5.79 14.70
C ARG A 143 1.00 6.59 13.90
N LYS A 144 1.46 7.69 13.31
CA LYS A 144 0.68 8.57 12.44
C LYS A 144 1.14 8.44 10.99
N TYR A 145 1.01 7.23 10.44
CA TYR A 145 1.42 6.97 9.06
C TYR A 145 0.46 7.63 8.07
N ARG A 146 1.02 8.40 7.14
CA ARG A 146 0.24 9.22 6.20
C ARG A 146 -0.42 8.37 5.11
N LEU A 147 -1.69 8.64 4.83
CA LEU A 147 -2.45 8.03 3.73
C LEU A 147 -1.74 8.23 2.37
N GLY A 148 -1.26 9.45 2.11
CA GLY A 148 -0.55 9.75 0.87
C GLY A 148 0.68 8.88 0.65
N TYR A 149 1.41 8.53 1.72
CA TYR A 149 2.58 7.65 1.61
C TYR A 149 2.18 6.19 1.31
N ALA A 150 1.09 5.71 1.93
CA ALA A 150 0.57 4.38 1.62
C ALA A 150 0.13 4.26 0.15
N VAL A 151 -0.58 5.27 -0.36
CA VAL A 151 -1.00 5.32 -1.77
C VAL A 151 0.19 5.48 -2.70
N ALA A 152 1.18 6.32 -2.34
CA ALA A 152 2.39 6.47 -3.15
C ALA A 152 3.25 5.20 -3.21
N ALA A 153 3.26 4.40 -2.14
CA ALA A 153 3.90 3.08 -2.15
C ALA A 153 3.19 2.14 -3.13
N SER A 154 1.84 2.13 -3.08
CA SER A 154 0.99 1.32 -3.96
C SER A 154 1.09 1.69 -5.44
N ALA A 155 1.35 2.96 -5.76
CA ALA A 155 1.46 3.48 -7.11
C ALA A 155 2.92 3.73 -7.54
N GLY A 156 3.87 3.25 -6.78
CA GLY A 156 5.31 3.46 -6.98
C GLY A 156 5.91 2.52 -8.02
N VAL A 157 5.56 2.69 -9.30
CA VAL A 157 6.04 1.85 -10.41
C VAL A 157 7.57 1.79 -10.45
N PRO A 158 8.17 0.59 -10.37
CA PRO A 158 9.61 0.42 -10.47
C PRO A 158 10.18 1.05 -11.76
N GLY A 159 11.33 1.70 -11.63
CA GLY A 159 11.95 2.42 -12.75
C GLY A 159 11.47 3.86 -12.92
N LEU A 160 10.22 4.19 -12.53
CA LEU A 160 9.70 5.57 -12.52
C LEU A 160 9.92 6.26 -11.18
N PHE A 161 9.68 5.53 -10.10
CA PHE A 161 9.83 6.04 -8.74
C PHE A 161 10.79 5.18 -7.93
N PRO A 162 11.64 5.79 -7.08
CA PRO A 162 12.43 5.03 -6.14
C PRO A 162 11.52 4.34 -5.12
N PRO A 163 11.89 3.17 -4.59
CA PRO A 163 11.11 2.50 -3.57
C PRO A 163 10.82 3.41 -2.37
N LEU A 164 9.59 3.40 -1.89
CA LEU A 164 9.24 4.11 -0.67
C LEU A 164 9.88 3.40 0.53
N ALA A 165 10.62 4.15 1.35
CA ALA A 165 11.35 3.61 2.49
C ALA A 165 10.61 3.85 3.80
N ILE A 166 10.38 2.79 4.60
CA ILE A 166 9.89 2.86 5.98
C ILE A 166 11.05 2.44 6.89
N GLN A 167 11.57 3.40 7.65
CA GLN A 167 12.68 3.16 8.57
C GLN A 167 12.16 3.08 10.02
N GLY A 168 12.80 2.24 10.82
CA GLY A 168 12.53 2.15 12.25
C GLY A 168 11.27 1.37 12.63
N LEU A 169 10.53 0.79 11.67
CA LEU A 169 9.40 -0.09 11.98
C LEU A 169 9.86 -1.42 12.59
N TYR A 170 10.96 -1.95 12.09
CA TYR A 170 11.61 -3.14 12.63
C TYR A 170 13.07 -2.83 12.98
N PRO A 171 13.60 -3.35 14.10
CA PRO A 171 14.97 -3.08 14.54
C PRO A 171 16.00 -3.41 13.45
N GLY A 172 16.86 -2.45 13.12
CA GLY A 172 17.96 -2.62 12.17
C GLY A 172 17.53 -2.82 10.71
N LYS A 173 16.25 -2.61 10.35
CA LYS A 173 15.74 -2.84 9.01
C LYS A 173 15.09 -1.59 8.41
N THR A 174 15.24 -1.45 7.10
CA THR A 174 14.48 -0.49 6.28
C THR A 174 13.60 -1.28 5.33
N VAL A 175 12.29 -1.12 5.45
CA VAL A 175 11.33 -1.68 4.50
C VAL A 175 11.35 -0.85 3.24
N ARG A 176 11.42 -1.49 2.07
CA ARG A 176 11.38 -0.82 0.77
C ARG A 176 10.22 -1.32 -0.05
N LEU A 177 9.29 -0.43 -0.32
CA LEU A 177 8.03 -0.73 -0.98
C LEU A 177 7.98 -0.16 -2.39
N VAL A 178 7.39 -0.93 -3.28
CA VAL A 178 7.07 -0.56 -4.65
C VAL A 178 5.61 -0.86 -4.96
N ASP A 179 5.19 -0.55 -6.17
CA ASP A 179 3.83 -0.77 -6.67
C ASP A 179 3.28 -2.15 -6.29
N GLY A 180 2.06 -2.17 -5.79
CA GLY A 180 1.36 -3.41 -5.42
C GLY A 180 1.15 -4.36 -6.59
N GLY A 181 1.01 -3.82 -7.79
CA GLY A 181 0.88 -4.58 -9.03
C GLY A 181 2.09 -5.46 -9.36
N VAL A 182 3.24 -5.23 -8.76
CA VAL A 182 4.41 -6.13 -8.89
C VAL A 182 4.15 -7.50 -8.27
N HIS A 183 3.33 -7.58 -7.22
CA HIS A 183 2.97 -8.82 -6.54
C HIS A 183 1.56 -9.29 -6.90
N ASP A 184 0.59 -8.37 -6.93
CA ASP A 184 -0.84 -8.67 -7.11
C ASP A 184 -1.53 -7.48 -7.79
N ASN A 185 -1.54 -7.49 -9.11
CA ASN A 185 -2.04 -6.37 -9.92
C ASN A 185 -3.55 -6.13 -9.74
N GLN A 186 -4.30 -7.17 -9.43
CA GLN A 186 -5.76 -7.09 -9.25
C GLN A 186 -6.18 -6.92 -7.79
N GLY A 187 -5.25 -7.00 -6.83
CA GLY A 187 -5.54 -6.88 -5.40
C GLY A 187 -6.32 -8.07 -4.82
N ALA A 188 -6.40 -9.19 -5.54
CA ALA A 188 -7.18 -10.34 -5.14
C ALA A 188 -6.57 -11.10 -3.96
N ALA A 189 -5.25 -11.19 -3.88
CA ALA A 189 -4.53 -11.87 -2.80
C ALA A 189 -4.87 -11.24 -1.43
N GLY A 190 -4.91 -9.90 -1.35
CA GLY A 190 -5.27 -9.21 -0.13
C GLY A 190 -6.69 -9.53 0.37
N LEU A 191 -7.64 -9.73 -0.52
CA LEU A 191 -9.01 -10.13 -0.18
C LEU A 191 -9.07 -11.56 0.33
N LEU A 192 -8.29 -12.46 -0.26
CA LEU A 192 -8.16 -13.86 0.19
C LEU A 192 -7.52 -13.91 1.59
N ASP A 193 -6.50 -13.12 1.86
CA ASP A 193 -5.85 -13.00 3.16
C ASP A 193 -6.81 -12.52 4.27
N GLU A 194 -7.83 -11.73 3.90
CA GLU A 194 -8.87 -11.28 4.82
C GLU A 194 -10.09 -12.22 4.89
N ASN A 195 -9.99 -13.42 4.27
CA ASN A 195 -11.03 -14.45 4.25
C ASN A 195 -12.36 -13.97 3.66
N CYS A 196 -12.33 -13.16 2.63
CA CYS A 196 -13.54 -12.76 1.91
C CYS A 196 -14.15 -13.97 1.19
N THR A 197 -15.46 -14.15 1.33
CA THR A 197 -16.20 -15.28 0.73
C THR A 197 -16.69 -14.97 -0.68
N PHE A 198 -16.89 -13.69 -1.01
CA PHE A 198 -17.26 -13.22 -2.33
C PHE A 198 -16.24 -12.17 -2.76
N LEU A 199 -15.71 -12.33 -3.95
CA LEU A 199 -14.73 -11.43 -4.54
C LEU A 199 -15.31 -10.80 -5.81
N PHE A 200 -15.27 -9.47 -5.88
CA PHE A 200 -15.52 -8.72 -7.10
C PHE A 200 -14.19 -8.11 -7.53
N VAL A 201 -13.66 -8.60 -8.64
CA VAL A 201 -12.40 -8.11 -9.20
C VAL A 201 -12.72 -7.27 -10.43
N SER A 202 -12.29 -6.01 -10.43
CA SER A 202 -12.37 -5.13 -11.58
C SER A 202 -11.03 -5.09 -12.26
N ASP A 203 -10.94 -5.65 -13.45
CA ASP A 203 -9.75 -5.60 -14.28
C ASP A 203 -9.88 -4.43 -15.25
N ALA A 204 -9.12 -3.38 -15.01
CA ALA A 204 -9.01 -2.22 -15.88
C ALA A 204 -7.72 -2.25 -16.71
N SER A 205 -6.97 -3.35 -16.67
CA SER A 205 -5.81 -3.55 -17.53
C SER A 205 -6.29 -3.71 -18.97
N GLY A 206 -5.75 -2.93 -19.89
CA GLY A 206 -6.01 -3.11 -21.31
C GLY A 206 -5.44 -4.45 -21.77
N GLN A 207 -6.10 -5.10 -22.73
CA GLN A 207 -5.49 -6.25 -23.39
C GLN A 207 -4.15 -5.81 -23.99
N MET A 208 -3.10 -6.58 -23.72
CA MET A 208 -1.80 -6.35 -24.37
C MET A 208 -1.97 -6.52 -25.88
N HIS A 209 -1.73 -5.43 -26.61
CA HIS A 209 -1.66 -5.55 -28.07
C HIS A 209 -0.43 -6.37 -28.47
N ASP A 210 -0.62 -7.20 -29.47
CA ASP A 210 0.50 -7.85 -30.14
C ASP A 210 1.42 -6.78 -30.76
N VAL A 211 2.72 -6.95 -30.56
CA VAL A 211 3.75 -6.04 -31.07
C VAL A 211 4.81 -6.86 -31.79
N ASP A 212 4.86 -6.75 -33.11
CA ASP A 212 5.79 -7.50 -33.95
C ASP A 212 7.26 -7.34 -33.54
N ARG A 213 7.63 -6.18 -33.03
CA ARG A 213 8.99 -5.83 -32.61
C ARG A 213 8.95 -5.07 -31.30
N PRO A 214 8.87 -5.77 -30.14
CA PRO A 214 8.95 -5.10 -28.84
C PRO A 214 10.32 -4.42 -28.68
N SER A 215 10.30 -3.25 -28.07
CA SER A 215 11.53 -2.47 -27.80
C SER A 215 12.42 -3.23 -26.80
N ASP A 216 13.73 -3.21 -27.06
CA ASP A 216 14.77 -3.73 -26.17
C ASP A 216 15.27 -2.68 -25.14
N ASN A 217 14.72 -1.48 -25.18
CA ASN A 217 15.01 -0.44 -24.20
C ASN A 217 14.54 -0.90 -22.79
N ILE A 218 15.44 -0.83 -21.81
CA ILE A 218 15.22 -1.28 -20.44
C ILE A 218 13.90 -0.73 -19.85
N PHE A 219 13.62 0.55 -20.09
CA PHE A 219 12.39 1.18 -19.60
C PHE A 219 11.14 0.60 -20.26
N SER A 220 11.15 0.42 -21.57
CA SER A 220 10.04 -0.18 -22.31
C SER A 220 9.82 -1.64 -21.91
N VAL A 221 10.88 -2.38 -21.67
CA VAL A 221 10.83 -3.76 -21.20
C VAL A 221 10.22 -3.82 -19.80
N LEU A 222 10.67 -2.97 -18.86
CA LEU A 222 10.11 -2.89 -17.52
C LEU A 222 8.61 -2.56 -17.53
N MET A 223 8.22 -1.55 -18.30
CA MET A 223 6.80 -1.15 -18.41
C MET A 223 5.95 -2.26 -19.03
N ARG A 224 6.45 -2.92 -20.07
CA ARG A 224 5.72 -4.02 -20.72
C ARG A 224 5.66 -5.25 -19.81
N SER A 225 6.73 -5.59 -19.11
CA SER A 225 6.75 -6.71 -18.15
C SER A 225 5.77 -6.50 -17.01
N SER A 226 5.65 -5.28 -16.48
CA SER A 226 4.67 -4.96 -15.42
C SER A 226 3.22 -4.99 -15.92
N SER A 227 2.99 -5.04 -17.23
CA SER A 227 1.64 -5.16 -17.82
C SER A 227 1.25 -6.61 -18.08
N ILE A 228 2.16 -7.57 -17.89
CA ILE A 228 1.90 -9.02 -18.07
C ILE A 228 1.31 -9.63 -16.80
N THR A 229 1.63 -9.05 -15.65
CA THR A 229 1.19 -9.50 -14.32
C THR A 229 -0.13 -8.86 -13.94
#